data_3fc1833f79e5d304bfd6d7fbc9840c59
#
_entry.id   3fc1833f79e5d304bfd6d7fbc9840c59
#
_cell.length_a   1.000
_cell.length_b   1.000
_cell.length_c   1.000
_cell.angle_alpha   90.00
_cell.angle_beta   90.00
_cell.angle_gamma   90.00
#
_symmetry.space_group_name_H-M   'P 1'
#
loop_
_entity.id
_entity.type
_entity.pdbx_description
1 polymer ?
#
loop_
_entity_poly.entity_id
_entity_poly.type
_entity_poly.pdbx_seq_one_letter_code
_entity_poly.pdbx_strand_id
1 'polypeptide(L)'
;GSDTLYAGFPHIYFYGNENVAERFMDACMKYKENSRQEAELIPELDKIKGINRDAVMKAKAHWNGIAKPLHGLGLMEEIITQIAGIQNTVDVHIDKRAVIVMCADNGIVEEGITQTGQDVTAVVSCNMADGISSVCRMAACSKTDVIPVNIGIAADKLADGTDVGTYKDLVNRRVMTGTRNFLKEPAMSQEQLIQAVHEGIKQVEWCSEQERWGLAIQLRVQHLQVYY
;
A
#
# COMPACT_ATOMS: atom_id res chain seq x y z
N GLY A 1 13.63 -22.51 -9.81
CA GLY A 1 13.42 -21.21 -9.20
C GLY A 1 14.35 -20.19 -9.82
N SER A 2 13.94 -18.95 -9.98
CA SER A 2 14.87 -17.91 -10.45
C SER A 2 15.94 -17.67 -9.37
N ASP A 3 17.17 -17.44 -9.78
CA ASP A 3 18.32 -17.23 -8.88
C ASP A 3 18.20 -15.99 -7.97
N THR A 4 17.09 -15.22 -8.11
CA THR A 4 16.88 -13.96 -7.42
C THR A 4 15.63 -13.93 -6.52
N LEU A 5 14.78 -14.97 -6.50
CA LEU A 5 13.56 -14.98 -5.70
C LEU A 5 13.75 -15.76 -4.40
N TYR A 6 13.83 -15.04 -3.28
CA TYR A 6 13.73 -15.60 -1.92
C TYR A 6 12.36 -15.22 -1.35
N ALA A 7 11.34 -16.03 -1.64
CA ALA A 7 10.00 -15.82 -1.11
C ALA A 7 9.75 -16.77 0.06
N GLY A 8 9.54 -16.22 1.24
CA GLY A 8 9.22 -16.95 2.45
C GLY A 8 9.54 -16.14 3.70
N PHE A 9 9.07 -16.59 4.87
CA PHE A 9 9.54 -16.15 6.19
C PHE A 9 10.40 -17.24 6.86
N PRO A 10 11.52 -17.70 6.26
CA PRO A 10 12.45 -18.51 7.00
C PRO A 10 13.27 -17.58 7.88
N HIS A 11 13.39 -17.90 9.17
CA HIS A 11 14.45 -17.35 9.97
C HIS A 11 15.77 -17.91 9.41
N ILE A 12 16.45 -17.14 8.55
CA ILE A 12 17.70 -17.57 7.94
C ILE A 12 18.82 -17.33 8.95
N TYR A 13 19.40 -18.42 9.43
CA TYR A 13 20.60 -18.38 10.24
C TYR A 13 21.83 -18.34 9.32
N PHE A 14 22.35 -17.14 9.04
CA PHE A 14 23.42 -16.90 8.09
C PHE A 14 24.74 -17.62 8.44
N TYR A 15 25.01 -17.83 9.72
CA TYR A 15 26.22 -18.57 10.16
C TYR A 15 26.21 -20.06 9.80
N GLY A 16 25.07 -20.62 9.43
CA GLY A 16 24.94 -22.01 9.02
C GLY A 16 25.34 -22.29 7.57
N ASN A 17 25.44 -21.26 6.72
CA ASN A 17 25.80 -21.39 5.31
C ASN A 17 26.28 -20.06 4.73
N GLU A 18 27.60 -19.91 4.57
CA GLU A 18 28.25 -18.70 4.06
C GLU A 18 27.77 -18.34 2.63
N ASN A 19 27.54 -19.34 1.78
CA ASN A 19 27.04 -19.11 0.41
C ASN A 19 25.66 -18.45 0.39
N VAL A 20 24.81 -18.66 1.39
CA VAL A 20 23.49 -18.01 1.49
C VAL A 20 23.66 -16.52 1.83
N ALA A 21 24.60 -16.19 2.72
CA ALA A 21 24.90 -14.81 3.08
C ALA A 21 25.46 -14.04 1.88
N GLU A 22 26.41 -14.62 1.14
CA GLU A 22 26.99 -14.00 -0.07
C GLU A 22 25.92 -13.76 -1.14
N ARG A 23 25.09 -14.78 -1.46
CA ARG A 23 24.01 -14.64 -2.44
C ARG A 23 22.98 -13.61 -2.02
N PHE A 24 22.69 -13.49 -0.73
CA PHE A 24 21.80 -12.47 -0.20
C PHE A 24 22.40 -11.06 -0.36
N MET A 25 23.70 -10.89 -0.02
CA MET A 25 24.41 -9.62 -0.20
C MET A 25 24.50 -9.22 -1.68
N ASP A 26 24.78 -10.17 -2.58
CA ASP A 26 24.78 -9.94 -4.02
C ASP A 26 23.40 -9.53 -4.54
N ALA A 27 22.34 -10.16 -4.05
CA ALA A 27 20.96 -9.76 -4.38
C ALA A 27 20.64 -8.36 -3.88
N CYS A 28 21.09 -8.00 -2.66
CA CYS A 28 20.93 -6.64 -2.12
C CYS A 28 21.72 -5.60 -2.92
N MET A 29 22.93 -5.92 -3.36
CA MET A 29 23.74 -5.01 -4.19
C MET A 29 23.12 -4.82 -5.57
N LYS A 30 22.68 -5.89 -6.23
CA LYS A 30 21.95 -5.81 -7.50
C LYS A 30 20.64 -5.02 -7.37
N TYR A 31 19.92 -5.19 -6.28
CA TYR A 31 18.73 -4.40 -5.99
C TYR A 31 19.05 -2.91 -5.85
N LYS A 32 20.16 -2.56 -5.17
CA LYS A 32 20.61 -1.18 -5.01
C LYS A 32 21.05 -0.54 -6.33
N GLU A 33 21.66 -1.30 -7.24
CA GLU A 33 22.01 -0.83 -8.58
C GLU A 33 20.74 -0.64 -9.44
N ASN A 34 19.82 -1.60 -9.42
CA ASN A 34 18.55 -1.51 -10.13
C ASN A 34 17.65 -0.38 -9.60
N SER A 35 17.62 -0.15 -8.27
CA SER A 35 16.81 0.93 -7.69
C SER A 35 17.29 2.33 -8.08
N ARG A 36 18.57 2.50 -8.47
CA ARG A 36 19.05 3.75 -9.08
C ARG A 36 18.47 3.98 -10.47
N GLN A 37 18.35 2.92 -11.28
CA GLN A 37 17.71 2.99 -12.61
C GLN A 37 16.20 3.18 -12.48
N GLU A 38 15.56 2.58 -11.47
CA GLU A 38 14.14 2.76 -11.17
C GLU A 38 13.81 4.19 -10.72
N ALA A 39 14.68 4.85 -9.95
CA ALA A 39 14.51 6.25 -9.56
C ALA A 39 14.51 7.20 -10.77
N GLU A 40 15.23 6.89 -11.85
CA GLU A 40 15.16 7.63 -13.11
C GLU A 40 13.82 7.45 -13.84
N LEU A 41 13.11 6.35 -13.60
CA LEU A 41 11.82 6.02 -14.22
C LEU A 41 10.62 6.68 -13.51
N ILE A 42 10.79 7.08 -12.25
CA ILE A 42 9.74 7.70 -11.43
C ILE A 42 10.33 8.95 -10.76
N PRO A 43 10.46 10.06 -11.51
CA PRO A 43 11.10 11.30 -11.02
C PRO A 43 10.41 11.90 -9.79
N GLU A 44 9.15 11.53 -9.54
CA GLU A 44 8.40 11.96 -8.38
C GLU A 44 9.00 11.46 -7.07
N LEU A 45 9.72 10.32 -7.07
CA LEU A 45 10.38 9.79 -5.87
C LEU A 45 11.46 10.74 -5.35
N ASP A 46 12.15 11.47 -6.22
CA ASP A 46 13.17 12.45 -5.84
C ASP A 46 12.56 13.69 -5.15
N LYS A 47 11.25 13.93 -5.32
CA LYS A 47 10.54 15.02 -4.68
C LYS A 47 10.15 14.71 -3.23
N ILE A 48 10.22 13.43 -2.83
CA ILE A 48 9.88 12.99 -1.47
C ILE A 48 10.96 13.50 -0.51
N LYS A 49 10.57 14.46 0.33
CA LYS A 49 11.47 15.02 1.35
C LYS A 49 11.45 14.14 2.60
N GLY A 50 12.61 14.02 3.24
CA GLY A 50 12.67 13.43 4.58
C GLY A 50 11.86 14.24 5.60
N ILE A 51 11.45 13.60 6.71
CA ILE A 51 10.72 14.26 7.79
C ILE A 51 11.56 15.42 8.38
N ASN A 52 10.90 16.51 8.73
CA ASN A 52 11.55 17.64 9.38
C ASN A 52 11.89 17.30 10.83
N ARG A 53 13.20 17.07 11.10
CA ARG A 53 13.70 16.70 12.43
C ARG A 53 13.51 17.80 13.48
N ASP A 54 13.55 19.08 13.08
CA ASP A 54 13.34 20.19 14.00
C ASP A 54 11.89 20.25 14.47
N ALA A 55 10.93 20.00 13.59
CA ALA A 55 9.52 19.88 13.95
C ALA A 55 9.28 18.70 14.90
N VAL A 56 9.92 17.54 14.64
CA VAL A 56 9.88 16.39 15.55
C VAL A 56 10.42 16.75 16.94
N MET A 57 11.58 17.41 17.00
CA MET A 57 12.18 17.80 18.29
C MET A 57 11.30 18.81 19.05
N LYS A 58 10.75 19.81 18.36
CA LYS A 58 9.83 20.78 18.96
C LYS A 58 8.56 20.12 19.46
N ALA A 59 7.98 19.19 18.70
CA ALA A 59 6.80 18.43 19.13
C ALA A 59 7.10 17.58 20.37
N LYS A 60 8.26 16.91 20.43
CA LYS A 60 8.70 16.17 21.63
C LYS A 60 8.87 17.08 22.84
N ALA A 61 9.49 18.24 22.66
CA ALA A 61 9.64 19.22 23.74
C ALA A 61 8.28 19.72 24.24
N HIS A 62 7.33 19.97 23.33
CA HIS A 62 5.97 20.35 23.66
C HIS A 62 5.28 19.26 24.52
N TRP A 63 5.32 17.99 24.09
CA TRP A 63 4.75 16.86 24.83
C TRP A 63 5.37 16.68 26.22
N ASN A 64 6.68 16.89 26.36
CA ASN A 64 7.38 16.83 27.65
C ASN A 64 7.04 18.01 28.59
N GLY A 65 6.59 19.13 28.02
CA GLY A 65 6.16 20.31 28.77
C GLY A 65 4.71 20.23 29.31
N ILE A 66 3.94 19.24 28.84
CA ILE A 66 2.56 19.05 29.31
C ILE A 66 2.59 18.35 30.69
N ALA A 67 1.67 18.74 31.60
CA ALA A 67 1.50 18.15 32.91
C ALA A 67 0.96 16.73 32.87
N LYS A 68 1.81 15.76 32.51
CA LYS A 68 1.55 14.32 32.45
C LYS A 68 2.83 13.56 32.80
N PRO A 69 2.75 12.25 33.13
CA PRO A 69 3.94 11.43 33.24
C PRO A 69 4.76 11.46 31.92
N LEU A 70 6.08 11.58 32.03
CA LEU A 70 6.96 11.50 30.86
C LEU A 70 6.71 10.20 30.11
N HIS A 71 6.54 10.30 28.81
CA HIS A 71 6.21 9.16 27.93
C HIS A 71 4.94 8.39 28.31
N GLY A 72 4.03 9.00 29.08
CA GLY A 72 2.84 8.35 29.62
C GLY A 72 1.85 7.85 28.58
N LEU A 73 1.89 8.36 27.35
CA LEU A 73 1.07 7.88 26.22
C LEU A 73 1.84 6.91 25.30
N GLY A 74 3.10 6.58 25.63
CA GLY A 74 3.89 5.59 24.91
C GLY A 74 3.99 5.86 23.41
N LEU A 75 3.69 4.84 22.59
CA LEU A 75 3.78 4.89 21.12
C LEU A 75 2.95 6.03 20.50
N MET A 76 1.86 6.46 21.14
CA MET A 76 1.03 7.57 20.66
C MET A 76 1.85 8.86 20.52
N GLU A 77 2.70 9.17 21.51
CA GLU A 77 3.56 10.36 21.46
C GLU A 77 4.58 10.28 20.34
N GLU A 78 5.12 9.09 20.09
CA GLU A 78 6.06 8.86 18.98
C GLU A 78 5.39 9.07 17.62
N ILE A 79 4.20 8.51 17.42
CA ILE A 79 3.43 8.65 16.18
C ILE A 79 3.10 10.12 15.93
N ILE A 80 2.56 10.84 16.93
CA ILE A 80 2.19 12.25 16.77
C ILE A 80 3.41 13.12 16.46
N THR A 81 4.54 12.87 17.12
CA THR A 81 5.77 13.63 16.85
C THR A 81 6.33 13.35 15.44
N GLN A 82 6.19 12.13 14.92
CA GLN A 82 6.52 11.83 13.54
C GLN A 82 5.59 12.54 12.55
N ILE A 83 4.27 12.57 12.82
CA ILE A 83 3.31 13.32 12.00
C ILE A 83 3.66 14.81 12.00
N ALA A 84 4.05 15.39 13.14
CA ALA A 84 4.55 16.76 13.22
C ALA A 84 5.74 17.00 12.28
N GLY A 85 6.67 16.05 12.21
CA GLY A 85 7.80 16.09 11.27
C GLY A 85 7.39 16.00 9.80
N ILE A 86 6.35 15.23 9.48
CA ILE A 86 5.80 15.11 8.13
C ILE A 86 5.07 16.40 7.73
N GLN A 87 4.25 16.94 8.63
CA GLN A 87 3.48 18.17 8.41
C GLN A 87 4.31 19.45 8.56
N ASN A 88 5.55 19.34 9.01
CA ASN A 88 6.42 20.49 9.29
C ASN A 88 5.81 21.50 10.27
N THR A 89 5.06 21.02 11.26
CA THR A 89 4.40 21.83 12.31
C THR A 89 4.27 21.04 13.60
N VAL A 90 4.26 21.73 14.75
CA VAL A 90 3.90 21.13 16.04
C VAL A 90 2.39 21.02 16.22
N ASP A 91 1.63 21.80 15.48
CA ASP A 91 0.17 21.81 15.46
C ASP A 91 -0.31 20.76 14.45
N VAL A 92 -0.48 19.54 14.93
CA VAL A 92 -0.82 18.39 14.12
C VAL A 92 -2.31 18.38 13.78
N HIS A 93 -2.64 18.36 12.52
CA HIS A 93 -4.01 18.27 12.02
C HIS A 93 -4.25 16.94 11.30
N ILE A 94 -5.16 16.15 11.82
CA ILE A 94 -5.60 14.86 11.24
C ILE A 94 -7.13 14.76 11.17
N ASP A 95 -7.80 15.89 11.00
CA ASP A 95 -9.28 15.98 11.04
C ASP A 95 -9.92 15.31 9.84
N LYS A 96 -9.34 15.49 8.66
CA LYS A 96 -9.79 14.84 7.43
C LYS A 96 -8.87 13.66 7.12
N ARG A 97 -9.39 12.46 7.17
CA ARG A 97 -8.64 11.22 6.94
C ARG A 97 -9.23 10.43 5.78
N ALA A 98 -8.37 9.78 5.03
CA ALA A 98 -8.78 8.88 3.95
C ALA A 98 -7.96 7.58 3.96
N VAL A 99 -8.59 6.49 3.54
CA VAL A 99 -7.95 5.23 3.22
C VAL A 99 -8.12 4.97 1.74
N ILE A 100 -7.02 4.97 0.98
CA ILE A 100 -7.02 4.58 -0.43
C ILE A 100 -6.85 3.06 -0.49
N VAL A 101 -7.79 2.38 -1.12
CA VAL A 101 -7.77 0.92 -1.26
C VAL A 101 -7.57 0.55 -2.72
N MET A 102 -6.35 0.12 -3.07
CA MET A 102 -6.02 -0.31 -4.43
C MET A 102 -6.50 -1.75 -4.65
N CYS A 103 -7.49 -1.93 -5.53
CA CYS A 103 -8.15 -3.21 -5.79
C CYS A 103 -7.62 -3.81 -7.09
N ALA A 104 -7.06 -5.03 -7.00
CA ALA A 104 -6.53 -5.75 -8.14
C ALA A 104 -6.58 -7.26 -7.93
N ASP A 105 -6.68 -8.00 -9.02
CA ASP A 105 -6.57 -9.45 -9.05
C ASP A 105 -5.15 -9.90 -9.38
N ASN A 106 -4.80 -11.10 -8.92
CA ASN A 106 -3.50 -11.71 -9.17
C ASN A 106 -3.66 -13.00 -9.98
N GLY A 107 -2.91 -13.13 -11.08
CA GLY A 107 -2.96 -14.30 -11.95
C GLY A 107 -2.49 -15.60 -11.30
N ILE A 108 -1.77 -15.54 -10.18
CA ILE A 108 -1.34 -16.71 -9.41
C ILE A 108 -2.54 -17.55 -8.89
N VAL A 109 -3.76 -17.02 -8.90
CA VAL A 109 -4.98 -17.74 -8.55
C VAL A 109 -5.18 -18.99 -9.42
N GLU A 110 -4.68 -18.99 -10.65
CA GLU A 110 -4.71 -20.15 -11.55
C GLU A 110 -4.05 -21.39 -10.94
N GLU A 111 -3.15 -21.23 -9.99
CA GLU A 111 -2.46 -22.33 -9.29
C GLU A 111 -3.27 -22.93 -8.14
N GLY A 112 -4.52 -22.49 -7.95
CA GLY A 112 -5.43 -23.06 -6.93
C GLY A 112 -5.02 -22.78 -5.49
N ILE A 113 -4.24 -21.72 -5.24
CA ILE A 113 -3.72 -21.33 -3.92
C ILE A 113 -4.73 -20.57 -3.06
N THR A 114 -5.91 -20.25 -3.60
CA THR A 114 -6.96 -19.49 -2.92
C THR A 114 -8.29 -20.25 -2.94
N GLN A 115 -9.13 -20.01 -1.93
CA GLN A 115 -10.46 -20.62 -1.84
C GLN A 115 -11.51 -19.91 -2.72
N THR A 116 -11.22 -18.67 -3.14
CA THR A 116 -12.14 -17.82 -3.90
C THR A 116 -11.53 -17.46 -5.25
N GLY A 117 -12.39 -17.27 -6.25
CA GLY A 117 -12.02 -16.78 -7.57
C GLY A 117 -11.78 -15.27 -7.61
N GLN A 118 -11.44 -14.76 -8.78
CA GLN A 118 -11.20 -13.33 -9.03
C GLN A 118 -12.50 -12.50 -9.04
N ASP A 119 -13.66 -13.12 -9.22
CA ASP A 119 -14.99 -12.50 -9.14
C ASP A 119 -15.25 -11.79 -7.82
N VAL A 120 -14.71 -12.34 -6.72
CA VAL A 120 -14.85 -11.77 -5.36
C VAL A 120 -14.23 -10.37 -5.26
N THR A 121 -13.13 -10.09 -5.95
CA THR A 121 -12.49 -8.78 -5.93
C THR A 121 -13.42 -7.69 -6.45
N ALA A 122 -14.11 -7.93 -7.55
CA ALA A 122 -15.08 -6.99 -8.11
C ALA A 122 -16.24 -6.71 -7.14
N VAL A 123 -16.83 -7.77 -6.57
CA VAL A 123 -17.93 -7.65 -5.60
C VAL A 123 -17.51 -6.84 -4.38
N VAL A 124 -16.34 -7.18 -3.79
CA VAL A 124 -15.85 -6.48 -2.58
C VAL A 124 -15.51 -5.02 -2.88
N SER A 125 -14.97 -4.73 -4.05
CA SER A 125 -14.67 -3.35 -4.46
C SER A 125 -15.94 -2.51 -4.62
N CYS A 126 -16.99 -3.06 -5.21
CA CYS A 126 -18.30 -2.39 -5.29
C CYS A 126 -18.93 -2.22 -3.91
N ASN A 127 -18.85 -3.23 -3.03
CA ASN A 127 -19.30 -3.11 -1.65
C ASN A 127 -18.52 -2.04 -0.85
N MET A 128 -17.26 -1.79 -1.18
CA MET A 128 -16.52 -0.65 -0.61
C MET A 128 -17.04 0.68 -1.14
N ALA A 129 -17.33 0.77 -2.43
CA ALA A 129 -17.90 1.94 -3.04
C ALA A 129 -19.28 2.30 -2.43
N ASP A 130 -20.09 1.27 -2.11
CA ASP A 130 -21.37 1.41 -1.42
C ASP A 130 -21.26 1.68 0.09
N GLY A 131 -20.04 1.66 0.66
CA GLY A 131 -19.81 1.91 2.08
C GLY A 131 -20.23 0.77 3.02
N ILE A 132 -20.49 -0.44 2.50
CA ILE A 132 -21.04 -1.57 3.29
C ILE A 132 -19.97 -2.60 3.72
N SER A 133 -18.76 -2.50 3.17
CA SER A 133 -17.67 -3.43 3.51
C SER A 133 -17.16 -3.25 4.95
N SER A 134 -16.43 -4.25 5.46
CA SER A 134 -15.84 -4.19 6.81
C SER A 134 -14.88 -3.01 6.99
N VAL A 135 -14.06 -2.70 5.98
CA VAL A 135 -13.15 -1.55 6.04
C VAL A 135 -13.93 -0.24 6.15
N CYS A 136 -15.06 -0.09 5.45
CA CYS A 136 -15.90 1.10 5.55
C CYS A 136 -16.53 1.24 6.94
N ARG A 137 -16.99 0.12 7.54
CA ARG A 137 -17.54 0.13 8.90
C ARG A 137 -16.50 0.50 9.95
N MET A 138 -15.27 0.00 9.82
CA MET A 138 -14.17 0.37 10.71
C MET A 138 -13.72 1.81 10.50
N ALA A 139 -13.59 2.25 9.27
CA ALA A 139 -13.23 3.62 8.92
C ALA A 139 -14.25 4.64 9.45
N ALA A 140 -15.54 4.31 9.42
CA ALA A 140 -16.61 5.16 9.98
C ALA A 140 -16.40 5.45 11.48
N CYS A 141 -15.87 4.50 12.27
CA CYS A 141 -15.58 4.72 13.70
C CYS A 141 -14.56 5.83 13.92
N SER A 142 -13.64 6.04 12.99
CA SER A 142 -12.62 7.09 13.03
C SER A 142 -12.96 8.28 12.12
N LYS A 143 -14.14 8.34 11.52
CA LYS A 143 -14.54 9.37 10.55
C LYS A 143 -13.54 9.48 9.39
N THR A 144 -13.14 8.34 8.86
CA THR A 144 -12.16 8.22 7.77
C THR A 144 -12.90 7.84 6.49
N ASP A 145 -12.65 8.55 5.40
CA ASP A 145 -13.20 8.22 4.08
C ASP A 145 -12.49 6.98 3.51
N VAL A 146 -13.24 6.14 2.81
CA VAL A 146 -12.68 4.99 2.08
C VAL A 146 -12.81 5.26 0.59
N ILE A 147 -11.69 5.18 -0.11
CA ILE A 147 -11.58 5.47 -1.55
C ILE A 147 -11.13 4.19 -2.25
N PRO A 148 -12.06 3.36 -2.73
CA PRO A 148 -11.73 2.18 -3.52
C PRO A 148 -11.28 2.58 -4.92
N VAL A 149 -10.16 2.04 -5.36
CA VAL A 149 -9.55 2.30 -6.67
C VAL A 149 -9.39 0.99 -7.42
N ASN A 150 -10.07 0.83 -8.54
CA ASN A 150 -9.82 -0.26 -9.46
C ASN A 150 -8.52 0.01 -10.20
N ILE A 151 -7.43 -0.67 -9.82
CA ILE A 151 -6.14 -0.60 -10.50
C ILE A 151 -5.89 -1.83 -11.37
N GLY A 152 -6.64 -2.91 -11.16
CA GLY A 152 -6.43 -4.16 -11.88
C GLY A 152 -7.46 -5.24 -11.58
N ILE A 153 -8.74 -4.89 -11.42
CA ILE A 153 -9.82 -5.87 -11.28
C ILE A 153 -9.99 -6.60 -12.63
N ALA A 154 -10.00 -7.93 -12.60
CA ALA A 154 -10.10 -8.75 -13.80
C ALA A 154 -11.51 -8.74 -14.41
N ALA A 155 -12.54 -8.79 -13.55
CA ALA A 155 -13.92 -8.81 -13.99
C ALA A 155 -14.38 -7.44 -14.55
N ASP A 156 -15.00 -7.45 -15.73
CA ASP A 156 -15.62 -6.25 -16.31
C ASP A 156 -17.03 -6.03 -15.76
N LYS A 157 -17.72 -7.09 -15.36
CA LYS A 157 -19.10 -7.05 -14.89
C LYS A 157 -19.30 -7.93 -13.65
N LEU A 158 -20.22 -7.52 -12.79
CA LEU A 158 -20.76 -8.36 -11.72
C LEU A 158 -21.72 -9.42 -12.28
N ALA A 159 -22.11 -10.38 -11.43
CA ALA A 159 -23.04 -11.46 -11.81
C ALA A 159 -24.41 -10.97 -12.29
N ASP A 160 -24.85 -9.81 -11.82
CA ASP A 160 -26.10 -9.16 -12.22
C ASP A 160 -25.99 -8.32 -13.51
N GLY A 161 -24.80 -8.31 -14.13
CA GLY A 161 -24.52 -7.55 -15.35
C GLY A 161 -24.06 -6.11 -15.14
N THR A 162 -23.96 -5.63 -13.88
CA THR A 162 -23.48 -4.29 -13.55
C THR A 162 -22.03 -4.12 -13.97
N ASP A 163 -21.71 -3.05 -14.69
CA ASP A 163 -20.36 -2.73 -15.16
C ASP A 163 -19.50 -2.21 -14.03
N VAL A 164 -18.34 -2.86 -13.80
CA VAL A 164 -17.39 -2.51 -12.72
C VAL A 164 -16.61 -1.24 -13.07
N GLY A 165 -16.32 -1.02 -14.36
CA GLY A 165 -15.54 0.13 -14.81
C GLY A 165 -16.23 1.47 -14.65
N THR A 166 -17.56 1.46 -14.61
CA THR A 166 -18.42 2.65 -14.44
C THR A 166 -19.20 2.66 -13.11
N TYR A 167 -18.82 1.75 -12.19
CA TYR A 167 -19.50 1.66 -10.89
C TYR A 167 -19.35 2.97 -10.11
N LYS A 168 -20.46 3.46 -9.58
CA LYS A 168 -20.48 4.71 -8.83
C LYS A 168 -19.55 4.63 -7.61
N ASP A 169 -18.79 5.70 -7.36
CA ASP A 169 -17.86 5.84 -6.23
C ASP A 169 -16.69 4.82 -6.20
N LEU A 170 -16.56 3.97 -7.22
CA LEU A 170 -15.35 3.18 -7.49
C LEU A 170 -14.47 3.93 -8.48
N VAL A 171 -13.31 4.41 -8.03
CA VAL A 171 -12.38 5.15 -8.88
C VAL A 171 -11.74 4.20 -9.89
N ASN A 172 -12.07 4.31 -11.17
CA ASN A 172 -11.51 3.44 -12.20
C ASN A 172 -10.18 3.99 -12.73
N ARG A 173 -9.08 3.28 -12.43
CA ARG A 173 -7.70 3.53 -12.87
C ARG A 173 -7.02 2.25 -13.33
N ARG A 174 -7.80 1.35 -13.95
CA ARG A 174 -7.36 0.01 -14.34
C ARG A 174 -6.19 0.07 -15.33
N VAL A 175 -5.05 -0.48 -14.94
CA VAL A 175 -3.84 -0.62 -15.76
C VAL A 175 -3.92 -1.89 -16.61
N MET A 176 -4.41 -2.99 -16.00
CA MET A 176 -4.58 -4.28 -16.66
C MET A 176 -5.69 -5.09 -15.99
N THR A 177 -6.14 -6.16 -16.64
CA THR A 177 -7.20 -7.06 -16.15
C THR A 177 -6.62 -8.16 -15.24
N GLY A 178 -6.19 -7.78 -14.05
CA GLY A 178 -5.40 -8.63 -13.14
C GLY A 178 -3.95 -8.78 -13.59
N THR A 179 -3.07 -9.21 -12.67
CA THR A 179 -1.67 -9.50 -13.02
C THR A 179 -1.57 -10.83 -13.75
N ARG A 180 -0.46 -11.05 -14.47
CA ARG A 180 -0.11 -12.36 -15.00
C ARG A 180 0.31 -13.30 -13.87
N ASN A 181 0.32 -14.61 -14.17
CA ASN A 181 0.78 -15.62 -13.22
C ASN A 181 2.31 -15.58 -13.12
N PHE A 182 2.83 -15.11 -12.00
CA PHE A 182 4.27 -14.92 -11.78
C PHE A 182 5.08 -16.24 -11.67
N LEU A 183 4.42 -17.39 -11.62
CA LEU A 183 5.11 -18.69 -11.79
C LEU A 183 5.47 -18.97 -13.25
N LYS A 184 4.74 -18.37 -14.19
CA LYS A 184 4.92 -18.60 -15.64
C LYS A 184 5.70 -17.48 -16.30
N GLU A 185 5.44 -16.24 -15.92
CA GLU A 185 6.03 -15.04 -16.50
C GLU A 185 5.99 -13.85 -15.51
N PRO A 186 6.68 -12.73 -15.76
CA PRO A 186 6.58 -11.55 -14.91
C PRO A 186 5.13 -11.08 -14.76
N ALA A 187 4.72 -10.79 -13.53
CA ALA A 187 3.34 -10.39 -13.19
C ALA A 187 2.86 -9.16 -13.97
N MET A 188 3.76 -8.22 -14.25
CA MET A 188 3.52 -6.98 -15.00
C MET A 188 4.71 -6.69 -15.91
N SER A 189 4.49 -5.93 -16.99
CA SER A 189 5.60 -5.30 -17.72
C SER A 189 6.12 -4.08 -16.93
N GLN A 190 7.31 -3.58 -17.28
CA GLN A 190 7.88 -2.40 -16.66
C GLN A 190 6.97 -1.17 -16.84
N GLU A 191 6.40 -1.01 -18.03
CA GLU A 191 5.48 0.10 -18.34
C GLU A 191 4.20 0.02 -17.48
N GLN A 192 3.64 -1.19 -17.33
CA GLN A 192 2.46 -1.42 -16.48
C GLN A 192 2.76 -1.12 -15.01
N LEU A 193 3.95 -1.51 -14.53
CA LEU A 193 4.39 -1.20 -13.17
C LEU A 193 4.49 0.30 -12.95
N ILE A 194 5.18 1.02 -13.85
CA ILE A 194 5.35 2.47 -13.78
C ILE A 194 3.98 3.16 -13.82
N GLN A 195 3.10 2.74 -14.72
CA GLN A 195 1.74 3.27 -14.80
C GLN A 195 0.96 3.06 -13.50
N ALA A 196 1.04 1.87 -12.90
CA ALA A 196 0.37 1.59 -11.62
C ALA A 196 0.88 2.47 -10.48
N VAL A 197 2.21 2.71 -10.43
CA VAL A 197 2.81 3.62 -9.44
C VAL A 197 2.33 5.05 -9.66
N HIS A 198 2.32 5.55 -10.90
CA HIS A 198 1.82 6.89 -11.22
C HIS A 198 0.34 7.06 -10.86
N GLU A 199 -0.50 6.06 -11.08
CA GLU A 199 -1.90 6.13 -10.65
C GLU A 199 -2.01 6.20 -9.12
N GLY A 200 -1.15 5.48 -8.38
CA GLY A 200 -1.05 5.62 -6.93
C GLY A 200 -0.66 7.03 -6.47
N ILE A 201 0.36 7.62 -7.10
CA ILE A 201 0.80 8.99 -6.84
C ILE A 201 -0.34 9.98 -7.06
N LYS A 202 -1.05 9.90 -8.20
CA LYS A 202 -2.20 10.76 -8.50
C LYS A 202 -3.30 10.67 -7.44
N GLN A 203 -3.56 9.47 -6.88
CA GLN A 203 -4.55 9.33 -5.82
C GLN A 203 -4.11 10.04 -4.53
N VAL A 204 -2.82 9.98 -4.20
CA VAL A 204 -2.25 10.69 -3.04
C VAL A 204 -2.28 12.20 -3.26
N GLU A 205 -1.90 12.69 -4.44
CA GLU A 205 -1.96 14.10 -4.81
C GLU A 205 -3.39 14.62 -4.71
N TRP A 206 -4.35 13.90 -5.27
CA TRP A 206 -5.77 14.25 -5.16
C TRP A 206 -6.24 14.31 -3.70
N CYS A 207 -5.84 13.36 -2.85
CA CYS A 207 -6.16 13.41 -1.41
C CYS A 207 -5.54 14.65 -0.75
N SER A 208 -4.31 15.00 -1.10
CA SER A 208 -3.62 16.19 -0.59
C SER A 208 -4.33 17.48 -0.98
N GLU A 209 -4.78 17.61 -2.22
CA GLU A 209 -5.56 18.75 -2.69
C GLU A 209 -6.90 18.92 -1.95
N GLN A 210 -7.48 17.82 -1.49
CA GLN A 210 -8.69 17.81 -0.66
C GLN A 210 -8.36 17.97 0.85
N GLU A 211 -7.12 18.29 1.21
CA GLU A 211 -6.62 18.37 2.59
C GLU A 211 -6.86 17.08 3.41
N ARG A 212 -6.92 15.93 2.75
CA ARG A 212 -7.11 14.61 3.40
C ARG A 212 -5.77 13.98 3.70
N TRP A 213 -5.57 13.63 4.95
CA TRP A 213 -4.41 12.86 5.39
C TRP A 213 -4.70 11.38 5.18
N GLY A 214 -3.91 10.73 4.35
CA GLY A 214 -4.22 9.40 3.84
C GLY A 214 -3.31 8.30 4.34
N LEU A 215 -3.89 7.13 4.54
CA LEU A 215 -3.21 5.84 4.60
C LEU A 215 -3.52 5.08 3.30
N ALA A 216 -2.51 4.80 2.49
CA ALA A 216 -2.69 3.92 1.34
C ALA A 216 -2.59 2.46 1.81
N ILE A 217 -3.65 1.68 1.61
CA ILE A 217 -3.66 0.24 1.87
C ILE A 217 -3.86 -0.48 0.54
N GLN A 218 -2.95 -1.38 0.20
CA GLN A 218 -3.18 -2.33 -0.87
C GLN A 218 -4.03 -3.47 -0.31
N LEU A 219 -5.32 -3.51 -0.68
CA LEU A 219 -6.17 -4.65 -0.37
C LEU A 219 -5.95 -5.72 -1.46
N ARG A 220 -5.20 -6.75 -1.10
CA ARG A 220 -5.29 -8.03 -1.80
C ARG A 220 -6.53 -8.72 -1.27
N VAL A 221 -7.61 -8.73 -2.04
CA VAL A 221 -8.84 -9.43 -1.66
C VAL A 221 -8.68 -10.96 -1.69
N GLN A 222 -7.56 -11.44 -2.20
CA GLN A 222 -7.20 -12.86 -2.12
C GLN A 222 -6.66 -13.17 -0.73
N HIS A 223 -7.53 -13.68 0.13
CA HIS A 223 -7.15 -14.25 1.42
C HIS A 223 -6.25 -15.47 1.17
N LEU A 224 -4.93 -15.28 1.26
CA LEU A 224 -4.02 -16.36 1.58
C LEU A 224 -4.28 -16.74 3.04
N GLN A 225 -5.28 -17.56 3.29
CA GLN A 225 -5.35 -18.31 4.54
C GLN A 225 -4.30 -19.41 4.45
N VAL A 226 -3.10 -19.10 4.91
CA VAL A 226 -2.11 -20.13 5.22
C VAL A 226 -2.57 -20.78 6.50
N TYR A 227 -3.16 -21.98 6.38
CA TYR A 227 -3.33 -22.86 7.52
C TYR A 227 -1.94 -23.44 7.87
N TYR A 228 -1.51 -23.18 9.10
CA TYR A 228 -0.40 -23.90 9.72
C TYR A 228 -0.89 -25.27 10.16
#